data_6fe8d10dd36484290a951b097d4b570f
#
_entry.id   6fe8d10dd36484290a951b097d4b570f
#
_cell.length_a   1.000
_cell.length_b   1.000
_cell.length_c   1.000
_cell.angle_alpha   90.00
_cell.angle_beta   90.00
_cell.angle_gamma   90.00
#
_symmetry.space_group_name_H-M   'P 1'
#
loop_
_entity.id
_entity.type
_entity.pdbx_description
1 polymer ?
#
loop_
_entity_poly.entity_id
_entity_poly.type
_entity_poly.pdbx_seq_one_letter_code
_entity_poly.pdbx_strand_id
1 'polypeptide(L)'
;MSNSESVNKVVEKYVESMKESSAEKVREAFHPNAKVVGHLHGDFLEMSTDDFAEFVAAQEPADVEYEILSTVVEGTTAAVKIRDKYLGITFLDTLSLIKVDDQWSIYNKLFNVEAE
;
A
#
# COMPACT_ATOMS: atom_id res chain seq x y z
N MET A 1 -2.88 -16.32 14.70
CA MET A 1 -2.02 -15.51 13.83
C MET A 1 -1.50 -14.31 14.61
N SER A 2 -0.20 -14.03 14.54
CA SER A 2 0.37 -12.87 15.23
C SER A 2 -0.08 -11.57 14.55
N ASN A 3 0.05 -10.44 15.26
CA ASN A 3 -0.28 -9.14 14.67
C ASN A 3 0.64 -8.82 13.50
N SER A 4 1.93 -9.18 13.59
CA SER A 4 2.87 -8.97 12.47
C SER A 4 2.44 -9.73 11.23
N GLU A 5 2.00 -10.99 11.39
CA GLU A 5 1.51 -11.78 10.26
C GLU A 5 0.23 -11.19 9.67
N SER A 6 -0.68 -10.72 10.52
CA SER A 6 -1.93 -10.10 10.06
C SER A 6 -1.65 -8.80 9.31
N VAL A 7 -0.72 -7.98 9.80
CA VAL A 7 -0.30 -6.75 9.14
C VAL A 7 0.32 -7.06 7.78
N ASN A 8 1.23 -8.04 7.72
CA ASN A 8 1.88 -8.40 6.47
C ASN A 8 0.89 -8.96 5.45
N LYS A 9 -0.18 -9.64 5.88
CA LYS A 9 -1.22 -10.10 4.97
C LYS A 9 -1.98 -8.95 4.32
N VAL A 10 -2.19 -7.86 5.05
CA VAL A 10 -2.82 -6.66 4.48
C VAL A 10 -1.88 -6.04 3.43
N VAL A 11 -0.58 -5.99 3.72
CA VAL A 11 0.42 -5.50 2.76
C VAL A 11 0.44 -6.39 1.51
N GLU A 12 0.36 -7.71 1.67
CA GLU A 12 0.28 -8.64 0.54
C GLU A 12 -0.96 -8.38 -0.30
N LYS A 13 -2.09 -8.07 0.32
CA LYS A 13 -3.32 -7.74 -0.40
C LYS A 13 -3.15 -6.45 -1.22
N TYR A 14 -2.46 -5.46 -0.67
CA TYR A 14 -2.12 -4.25 -1.41
C TYR A 14 -1.28 -4.59 -2.65
N VAL A 15 -0.27 -5.44 -2.51
CA VAL A 15 0.54 -5.88 -3.65
C VAL A 15 -0.34 -6.61 -4.68
N GLU A 16 -1.19 -7.53 -4.22
CA GLU A 16 -2.12 -8.25 -5.10
C GLU A 16 -3.05 -7.31 -5.86
N SER A 17 -3.49 -6.21 -5.21
CA SER A 17 -4.37 -5.24 -5.87
C SER A 17 -3.68 -4.63 -7.09
N MET A 18 -2.40 -4.36 -6.98
CA MET A 18 -1.62 -3.81 -8.10
C MET A 18 -1.39 -4.87 -9.19
N LYS A 19 -1.09 -6.11 -8.81
CA LYS A 19 -0.89 -7.20 -9.77
C LYS A 19 -2.14 -7.47 -10.60
N GLU A 20 -3.30 -7.40 -9.96
CA GLU A 20 -4.57 -7.79 -10.58
C GLU A 20 -5.39 -6.60 -11.09
N SER A 21 -4.90 -5.39 -10.90
CA SER A 21 -5.63 -4.15 -11.22
C SER A 21 -7.01 -4.16 -10.55
N SER A 22 -7.03 -4.53 -9.27
CA SER A 22 -8.27 -4.75 -8.52
C SER A 22 -8.59 -3.58 -7.59
N ALA A 23 -9.59 -2.78 -7.97
CA ALA A 23 -10.12 -1.73 -7.10
C ALA A 23 -10.67 -2.32 -5.79
N GLU A 24 -11.31 -3.49 -5.88
CA GLU A 24 -11.87 -4.16 -4.70
C GLU A 24 -10.78 -4.47 -3.67
N LYS A 25 -9.65 -5.03 -4.12
CA LYS A 25 -8.55 -5.35 -3.20
C LYS A 25 -7.89 -4.11 -2.62
N VAL A 26 -7.84 -3.01 -3.37
CA VAL A 26 -7.38 -1.72 -2.81
C VAL A 26 -8.28 -1.34 -1.65
N ARG A 27 -9.60 -1.39 -1.84
CA ARG A 27 -10.56 -1.01 -0.80
C ARG A 27 -10.55 -1.96 0.39
N GLU A 28 -10.19 -3.22 0.19
CA GLU A 28 -10.03 -4.18 1.28
C GLU A 28 -8.76 -3.94 2.09
N ALA A 29 -7.68 -3.53 1.43
CA ALA A 29 -6.40 -3.30 2.11
C ALA A 29 -6.31 -1.92 2.77
N PHE A 30 -6.95 -0.91 2.20
CA PHE A 30 -6.86 0.48 2.66
C PHE A 30 -8.11 0.88 3.42
N HIS A 31 -7.92 1.64 4.50
CA HIS A 31 -9.03 2.25 5.21
C HIS A 31 -9.75 3.23 4.26
N PRO A 32 -11.08 3.37 4.36
CA PRO A 32 -11.80 4.32 3.48
C PRO A 32 -11.31 5.76 3.55
N ASN A 33 -10.72 6.16 4.66
CA ASN A 33 -10.21 7.53 4.86
C ASN A 33 -8.70 7.63 4.65
N ALA A 34 -8.07 6.59 4.09
CA ALA A 34 -6.62 6.59 3.89
C ALA A 34 -6.19 7.61 2.83
N LYS A 35 -4.91 7.95 2.89
CA LYS A 35 -4.27 8.81 1.90
C LYS A 35 -3.06 8.10 1.31
N VAL A 36 -2.88 8.30 0.00
CA VAL A 36 -1.70 7.84 -0.74
C VAL A 36 -1.00 9.10 -1.23
N VAL A 37 0.22 9.34 -0.74
CA VAL A 37 0.88 10.64 -0.89
C VAL A 37 2.34 10.44 -1.28
N GLY A 38 2.83 11.24 -2.20
CA GLY A 38 4.23 11.24 -2.59
C GLY A 38 4.50 12.17 -3.75
N HIS A 39 5.74 12.15 -4.21
CA HIS A 39 6.13 12.90 -5.41
C HIS A 39 6.37 11.92 -6.54
N LEU A 40 5.81 12.20 -7.71
CA LEU A 40 5.97 11.39 -8.91
C LEU A 40 6.32 12.33 -10.07
N HIS A 41 7.44 12.07 -10.73
CA HIS A 41 7.93 12.92 -11.83
C HIS A 41 8.02 14.39 -11.43
N GLY A 42 8.38 14.63 -10.16
CA GLY A 42 8.52 15.98 -9.64
C GLY A 42 7.24 16.63 -9.12
N ASP A 43 6.08 15.98 -9.32
CA ASP A 43 4.79 16.51 -8.90
C ASP A 43 4.34 15.89 -7.58
N PHE A 44 3.83 16.71 -6.68
CA PHE A 44 3.22 16.25 -5.45
C PHE A 44 1.83 15.68 -5.75
N LEU A 45 1.60 14.44 -5.32
CA LEU A 45 0.32 13.76 -5.49
C LEU A 45 -0.25 13.37 -4.15
N GLU A 46 -1.55 13.59 -3.99
CA GLU A 46 -2.29 13.13 -2.82
C GLU A 46 -3.60 12.52 -3.31
N MET A 47 -3.77 11.25 -3.05
CA MET A 47 -4.95 10.51 -3.48
C MET A 47 -5.70 9.95 -2.28
N SER A 48 -7.03 9.93 -2.37
CA SER A 48 -7.87 9.18 -1.43
C SER A 48 -7.79 7.69 -1.76
N THR A 49 -8.38 6.86 -0.91
CA THR A 49 -8.51 5.42 -1.20
C THR A 49 -9.26 5.20 -2.51
N ASP A 50 -10.35 5.92 -2.74
CA ASP A 50 -11.12 5.77 -3.97
C ASP A 50 -10.32 6.20 -5.20
N ASP A 51 -9.59 7.30 -5.11
CA ASP A 51 -8.74 7.74 -6.22
C ASP A 51 -7.67 6.71 -6.56
N PHE A 52 -7.04 6.14 -5.54
CA PHE A 52 -6.02 5.12 -5.73
C PHE A 52 -6.61 3.84 -6.31
N ALA A 53 -7.80 3.44 -5.83
CA ALA A 53 -8.51 2.27 -6.34
C ALA A 53 -8.83 2.45 -7.83
N GLU A 54 -9.30 3.62 -8.22
CA GLU A 54 -9.59 3.92 -9.63
C GLU A 54 -8.32 3.94 -10.48
N PHE A 55 -7.25 4.53 -9.95
CA PHE A 55 -5.96 4.54 -10.63
C PHE A 55 -5.48 3.12 -10.91
N VAL A 56 -5.48 2.27 -9.88
CA VAL A 56 -5.02 0.88 -10.00
C VAL A 56 -5.90 0.10 -10.99
N ALA A 57 -7.22 0.28 -10.92
CA ALA A 57 -8.15 -0.42 -11.80
C ALA A 57 -7.97 -0.04 -13.28
N ALA A 58 -7.46 1.15 -13.55
CA ALA A 58 -7.22 1.63 -14.91
C ALA A 58 -5.96 1.06 -15.54
N GLN A 59 -5.09 0.41 -14.75
CA GLN A 59 -3.83 -0.15 -15.27
C GLN A 59 -4.06 -1.56 -15.79
N GLU A 60 -3.20 -2.00 -16.72
CA GLU A 60 -3.15 -3.40 -17.12
C GLU A 60 -2.61 -4.23 -15.96
N PRO A 61 -3.12 -5.45 -15.75
CA PRO A 61 -2.51 -6.37 -14.78
C PRO A 61 -1.03 -6.56 -15.09
N ALA A 62 -0.19 -6.53 -14.06
CA ALA A 62 1.26 -6.58 -14.25
C ALA A 62 1.93 -7.28 -13.07
N ASP A 63 3.12 -7.79 -13.30
CA ASP A 63 3.93 -8.33 -12.20
C ASP A 63 4.38 -7.19 -11.30
N VAL A 64 4.39 -7.46 -10.00
CA VAL A 64 4.94 -6.55 -9.01
C VAL A 64 5.98 -7.31 -8.21
N GLU A 65 7.22 -6.87 -8.29
CA GLU A 65 8.28 -7.39 -7.45
C GLU A 65 8.26 -6.59 -6.15
N TYR A 66 8.38 -7.24 -5.01
CA TYR A 66 8.36 -6.52 -3.75
C TYR A 66 9.14 -7.23 -2.65
N GLU A 67 9.55 -6.44 -1.67
CA GLU A 67 10.22 -6.94 -0.47
C GLU A 67 9.75 -6.12 0.71
N ILE A 68 9.26 -6.80 1.75
CA ILE A 68 8.93 -6.14 3.02
C ILE A 68 10.24 -5.98 3.78
N LEU A 69 10.67 -4.75 3.98
CA LEU A 69 11.95 -4.44 4.61
C LEU A 69 11.86 -4.44 6.13
N SER A 70 10.75 -4.02 6.69
CA SER A 70 10.54 -4.03 8.14
C SER A 70 9.05 -3.95 8.46
N THR A 71 8.68 -4.58 9.58
CA THR A 71 7.33 -4.52 10.13
C THR A 71 7.45 -4.29 11.62
N VAL A 72 6.92 -3.17 12.11
CA VAL A 72 6.94 -2.83 13.53
C VAL A 72 5.49 -2.66 13.99
N VAL A 73 5.08 -3.44 14.96
CA VAL A 73 3.71 -3.40 15.50
C VAL A 73 3.77 -2.95 16.95
N GLU A 74 2.95 -1.96 17.28
CA GLU A 74 2.84 -1.41 18.62
C GLU A 74 1.36 -1.24 18.97
N GLY A 75 0.81 -2.19 19.73
CA GLY A 75 -0.61 -2.17 20.08
C GLY A 75 -1.49 -2.27 18.83
N THR A 76 -2.31 -1.25 18.61
CA THR A 76 -3.24 -1.21 17.48
C THR A 76 -2.67 -0.46 16.27
N THR A 77 -1.37 -0.16 16.29
CA THR A 77 -0.72 0.55 15.18
C THR A 77 0.44 -0.25 14.64
N ALA A 78 0.77 -0.03 13.37
CA ALA A 78 1.92 -0.67 12.75
C ALA A 78 2.53 0.23 11.70
N ALA A 79 3.84 0.07 11.50
CA ALA A 79 4.58 0.73 10.45
C ALA A 79 5.31 -0.31 9.63
N VAL A 80 5.15 -0.26 8.32
CA VAL A 80 5.79 -1.21 7.40
C VAL A 80 6.55 -0.44 6.34
N LYS A 81 7.79 -0.86 6.10
CA LYS A 81 8.57 -0.39 4.96
C LYS A 81 8.56 -1.48 3.90
N ILE A 82 8.23 -1.12 2.69
CA ILE A 82 8.19 -2.05 1.57
C ILE A 82 8.86 -1.40 0.36
N ARG A 83 9.72 -2.14 -0.32
CA ARG A 83 10.25 -1.74 -1.63
C ARG A 83 9.48 -2.52 -2.67
N ASP A 84 8.90 -1.83 -3.65
CA ASP A 84 8.12 -2.47 -4.69
C ASP A 84 8.40 -1.84 -6.04
N LYS A 85 8.33 -2.68 -7.08
CA LYS A 85 8.49 -2.23 -8.46
C LYS A 85 7.15 -2.39 -9.18
N TYR A 86 6.60 -1.27 -9.62
CA TYR A 86 5.29 -1.21 -10.24
C TYR A 86 5.33 -0.21 -11.39
N LEU A 87 4.80 -0.61 -12.55
CA LEU A 87 4.75 0.23 -13.76
C LEU A 87 6.14 0.77 -14.17
N GLY A 88 7.19 -0.06 -13.99
CA GLY A 88 8.55 0.32 -14.34
C GLY A 88 9.25 1.23 -13.35
N ILE A 89 8.60 1.54 -12.22
CA ILE A 89 9.12 2.46 -11.20
C ILE A 89 9.37 1.67 -9.92
N THR A 90 10.55 1.90 -9.32
CA THR A 90 10.88 1.31 -8.02
C THR A 90 10.52 2.31 -6.93
N PHE A 91 9.62 1.90 -6.05
CA PHE A 91 9.14 2.71 -4.94
C PHE A 91 9.68 2.18 -3.62
N LEU A 92 9.92 3.10 -2.69
CA LEU A 92 10.06 2.78 -1.28
C LEU A 92 8.84 3.38 -0.58
N ASP A 93 7.99 2.51 -0.05
CA ASP A 93 6.74 2.92 0.59
C ASP A 93 6.88 2.87 2.10
N THR A 94 6.37 3.89 2.77
CA THR A 94 6.15 3.86 4.21
C THR A 94 4.65 3.72 4.43
N LEU A 95 4.24 2.60 5.03
CA LEU A 95 2.84 2.29 5.28
C LEU A 95 2.55 2.41 6.77
N SER A 96 1.51 3.16 7.12
CA SER A 96 0.99 3.22 8.47
C SER A 96 -0.31 2.46 8.51
N LEU A 97 -0.44 1.50 9.44
CA LEU A 97 -1.64 0.69 9.57
C LEU A 97 -2.26 0.86 10.93
N ILE A 98 -3.55 0.63 10.99
CA ILE A 98 -4.32 0.71 12.23
C ILE A 98 -5.27 -0.47 12.32
N LYS A 99 -5.49 -0.96 13.55
CA LYS A 99 -6.43 -2.05 13.81
C LYS A 99 -7.71 -1.45 14.37
N VAL A 100 -8.81 -1.65 13.65
CA VAL A 100 -10.14 -1.20 14.06
C VAL A 100 -11.09 -2.39 13.97
N ASP A 101 -11.83 -2.68 15.04
CA ASP A 101 -12.74 -3.82 15.10
C ASP A 101 -12.07 -5.13 14.67
N ASP A 102 -10.88 -5.37 15.23
CA ASP A 102 -10.06 -6.55 14.97
C ASP A 102 -9.56 -6.70 13.54
N GLN A 103 -9.64 -5.64 12.74
CA GLN A 103 -9.16 -5.65 11.36
C GLN A 103 -8.09 -4.59 11.14
N TRP A 104 -6.98 -5.01 10.56
CA TRP A 104 -5.90 -4.11 10.16
C TRP A 104 -6.19 -3.52 8.80
N SER A 105 -5.91 -2.23 8.64
CA SER A 105 -5.98 -1.59 7.33
C SER A 105 -4.87 -0.56 7.19
N ILE A 106 -4.44 -0.30 5.96
CA ILE A 106 -3.48 0.75 5.66
C ILE A 106 -4.22 2.07 5.76
N TYR A 107 -3.75 2.96 6.63
CA TYR A 107 -4.37 4.28 6.82
C TYR A 107 -3.60 5.37 6.09
N ASN A 108 -2.31 5.16 5.82
CA ASN A 108 -1.52 6.14 5.11
C ASN A 108 -0.41 5.43 4.35
N LYS A 109 -0.20 5.82 3.10
CA LYS A 109 0.92 5.36 2.29
C LYS A 109 1.69 6.58 1.83
N LEU A 110 2.96 6.67 2.24
CA LEU A 110 3.88 7.66 1.70
C LEU A 110 4.82 6.93 0.77
N PHE A 111 4.86 7.33 -0.50
CA PHE A 111 5.74 6.67 -1.45
C PHE A 111 6.91 7.58 -1.83
N ASN A 112 8.06 6.97 -2.01
CA ASN A 112 9.26 7.63 -2.50
C ASN A 112 9.75 6.89 -3.75
N VAL A 113 9.95 7.61 -4.84
CA VAL A 113 10.49 7.01 -6.05
C VAL A 113 12.00 6.89 -5.90
N GLU A 114 12.51 5.65 -5.95
CA GLU A 114 13.96 5.39 -5.87
C GLU A 114 14.60 5.31 -7.24
N ALA A 115 13.88 4.75 -8.23
CA ALA A 115 14.39 4.59 -9.58
C ALA A 115 13.23 4.48 -10.57
N GLU A 116 13.45 4.95 -11.76
CA GLU A 116 12.49 4.87 -12.84
C GLU A 116 13.02 4.09 -14.04
#